data_c355dbeafea9197aa27f3dc8b451aad8
#
_entry.id   c355dbeafea9197aa27f3dc8b451aad8
#
_cell.length_a   1.000
_cell.length_b   1.000
_cell.length_c   1.000
_cell.angle_alpha   90.00
_cell.angle_beta   90.00
_cell.angle_gamma   90.00
#
_symmetry.space_group_name_H-M   'P 1'
#
loop_
_entity.id
_entity.type
_entity.pdbx_description
1 polymer ?
#
loop_
_entity_poly.entity_id
_entity_poly.type
_entity_poly.pdbx_seq_one_letter_code
_entity_poly.pdbx_strand_id
1 'polypeptide(L)'
;MKKKALAFAAAACALGMLLSGCGASNDAASDGGNIITAYNSEPQNPLIPGNTNETGGGKPIDLLFSRLISFDAKGNASNEVAESIEANADATQYTIKLKKGWKFTDGTPVTAESFTKAWSYTANAKN
;
A
#
# COMPACT_ATOMS: atom_id res chain seq x y z
N MET A 1 -9.54 66.92 13.60
CA MET A 1 -9.27 65.76 14.47
C MET A 1 -10.21 64.55 14.28
N LYS A 2 -11.17 64.58 13.32
CA LYS A 2 -12.14 63.50 13.10
C LYS A 2 -11.78 62.49 12.02
N LYS A 3 -10.75 62.78 11.21
CA LYS A 3 -10.32 61.89 10.09
C LYS A 3 -9.30 60.79 10.48
N LYS A 4 -8.65 60.92 11.65
CA LYS A 4 -7.67 59.93 12.13
C LYS A 4 -8.28 58.76 12.91
N ALA A 5 -9.46 58.92 13.42
CA ALA A 5 -10.20 57.88 14.16
C ALA A 5 -10.82 56.82 13.26
N LEU A 6 -11.17 57.16 12.00
CA LEU A 6 -11.73 56.18 11.04
C LEU A 6 -10.70 55.22 10.47
N ALA A 7 -9.43 55.64 10.40
CA ALA A 7 -8.35 54.76 9.87
C ALA A 7 -7.97 53.62 10.83
N PHE A 8 -8.14 53.85 12.14
CA PHE A 8 -7.85 52.79 13.14
C PHE A 8 -8.94 51.71 13.24
N ALA A 9 -10.21 52.07 12.98
CA ALA A 9 -11.31 51.12 13.01
C ALA A 9 -11.26 50.14 11.81
N ALA A 10 -10.80 50.57 10.65
CA ALA A 10 -10.67 49.74 9.47
C ALA A 10 -9.53 48.70 9.59
N ALA A 11 -8.44 49.06 10.28
CA ALA A 11 -7.32 48.16 10.50
C ALA A 11 -7.63 47.02 11.50
N ALA A 12 -8.49 47.26 12.49
CA ALA A 12 -8.90 46.27 13.47
C ALA A 12 -9.82 45.18 12.88
N CYS A 13 -10.64 45.52 11.87
CA CYS A 13 -11.47 44.52 11.18
C CYS A 13 -10.70 43.64 10.20
N ALA A 14 -9.58 44.10 9.64
CA ALA A 14 -8.75 43.32 8.73
C ALA A 14 -7.92 42.24 9.45
N LEU A 15 -7.57 42.46 10.73
CA LEU A 15 -6.84 41.43 11.51
C LEU A 15 -7.78 40.32 12.05
N GLY A 16 -9.06 40.57 12.15
CA GLY A 16 -10.05 39.58 12.65
C GLY A 16 -10.38 38.48 11.65
N MET A 17 -10.15 38.69 10.35
CA MET A 17 -10.47 37.72 9.31
C MET A 17 -9.35 36.70 9.02
N LEU A 18 -8.15 36.90 9.58
CA LEU A 18 -7.04 35.95 9.40
C LEU A 18 -6.99 34.84 10.46
N LEU A 19 -7.86 34.90 11.49
CA LEU A 19 -7.96 33.85 12.51
C LEU A 19 -9.16 32.91 12.33
N SER A 20 -9.98 33.09 11.30
CA SER A 20 -10.93 32.05 10.88
C SER A 20 -10.21 31.02 10.02
N GLY A 21 -9.11 30.50 10.51
CA GLY A 21 -8.50 29.28 10.02
C GLY A 21 -9.51 28.18 10.18
N CYS A 22 -9.82 27.49 9.09
CA CYS A 22 -10.63 26.30 9.04
C CYS A 22 -10.32 25.40 10.25
N GLY A 23 -11.19 25.44 11.25
CA GLY A 23 -11.36 24.35 12.16
C GLY A 23 -11.88 23.17 11.32
N ALA A 24 -11.01 22.42 10.69
CA ALA A 24 -11.31 21.05 10.36
C ALA A 24 -11.64 20.41 11.71
N SER A 25 -12.92 20.26 11.99
CA SER A 25 -13.41 19.39 13.04
C SER A 25 -12.88 18.00 12.71
N ASN A 26 -11.70 17.70 13.22
CA ASN A 26 -11.29 16.33 13.45
C ASN A 26 -12.20 15.79 14.58
N ASP A 27 -13.43 15.48 14.26
CA ASP A 27 -14.18 14.46 14.95
C ASP A 27 -13.58 13.09 14.57
N ALA A 28 -12.28 12.95 14.76
CA ALA A 28 -11.67 11.67 14.98
C ALA A 28 -12.15 11.25 16.37
N ALA A 29 -13.24 10.49 16.41
CA ALA A 29 -13.63 9.76 17.59
C ALA A 29 -12.37 9.07 18.11
N SER A 30 -11.85 9.54 19.24
CA SER A 30 -10.78 8.89 19.96
C SER A 30 -11.39 7.69 20.69
N ASP A 31 -11.82 6.70 19.91
CA ASP A 31 -11.92 5.35 20.42
C ASP A 31 -10.49 4.79 20.35
N GLY A 32 -9.91 4.48 21.51
CA GLY A 32 -8.50 4.06 21.65
C GLY A 32 -8.18 2.69 21.03
N GLY A 33 -8.81 2.37 19.92
CA GLY A 33 -8.53 1.22 19.08
C GLY A 33 -7.50 1.55 18.01
N ASN A 34 -6.68 0.58 17.65
CA ASN A 34 -5.70 0.65 16.56
C ASN A 34 -6.41 0.69 15.18
N ILE A 35 -7.21 1.73 14.92
CA ILE A 35 -7.92 1.90 13.65
C ILE A 35 -7.02 2.65 12.67
N ILE A 36 -6.71 2.03 11.56
CA ILE A 36 -6.02 2.65 10.42
C ILE A 36 -7.06 2.91 9.33
N THR A 37 -7.27 4.18 8.97
CA THR A 37 -8.12 4.54 7.84
C THR A 37 -7.26 4.63 6.58
N ALA A 38 -7.64 3.90 5.54
CA ALA A 38 -6.96 3.90 4.26
C ALA A 38 -7.96 4.12 3.13
N TYR A 39 -7.52 4.84 2.09
CA TYR A 39 -8.31 5.01 0.86
C TYR A 39 -7.95 3.91 -0.14
N ASN A 40 -8.96 3.31 -0.72
CA ASN A 40 -8.83 2.41 -1.86
C ASN A 40 -10.01 2.58 -2.83
N SER A 41 -9.82 2.27 -4.11
CA SER A 41 -10.90 2.09 -5.06
C SER A 41 -11.44 0.65 -4.97
N GLU A 42 -12.68 0.45 -5.37
CA GLU A 42 -13.27 -0.90 -5.42
C GLU A 42 -12.47 -1.79 -6.36
N PRO A 43 -12.06 -3.00 -5.94
CA PRO A 43 -11.43 -3.98 -6.82
C PRO A 43 -12.37 -4.38 -7.97
N GLN A 44 -11.85 -4.42 -9.20
CA GLN A 44 -12.62 -4.81 -10.39
C GLN A 44 -12.67 -6.33 -10.56
N ASN A 45 -11.70 -7.05 -10.01
CA ASN A 45 -11.58 -8.50 -10.11
C ASN A 45 -11.52 -9.13 -8.71
N PRO A 46 -11.83 -10.43 -8.59
CA PRO A 46 -11.56 -11.17 -7.35
C PRO A 46 -10.10 -11.03 -6.92
N LEU A 47 -9.85 -10.97 -5.59
CA LEU A 47 -8.51 -10.80 -5.02
C LEU A 47 -7.66 -12.09 -5.18
N ILE A 48 -7.41 -12.45 -6.43
CA ILE A 48 -6.54 -13.57 -6.81
C ILE A 48 -5.28 -12.97 -7.43
N PRO A 49 -4.07 -13.18 -6.86
CA PRO A 49 -2.84 -12.51 -7.30
C PRO A 49 -2.57 -12.61 -8.80
N GLY A 50 -2.87 -13.74 -9.42
CA GLY A 50 -2.67 -13.95 -10.84
C GLY A 50 -3.74 -13.35 -11.77
N ASN A 51 -4.85 -12.85 -11.22
CA ASN A 51 -5.97 -12.32 -11.99
C ASN A 51 -6.29 -10.86 -11.70
N THR A 52 -5.65 -10.29 -10.70
CA THR A 52 -5.83 -8.89 -10.30
C THR A 52 -4.77 -8.03 -10.97
N ASN A 53 -5.18 -7.21 -11.94
CA ASN A 53 -4.28 -6.38 -12.76
C ASN A 53 -4.60 -4.88 -12.71
N GLU A 54 -5.37 -4.43 -11.71
CA GLU A 54 -5.79 -3.04 -11.53
C GLU A 54 -5.45 -2.52 -10.12
N THR A 55 -5.42 -1.21 -9.96
CA THR A 55 -4.90 -0.55 -8.73
C THR A 55 -5.75 -0.86 -7.49
N GLY A 56 -7.08 -0.94 -7.64
CA GLY A 56 -8.00 -1.20 -6.52
C GLY A 56 -7.78 -2.56 -5.88
N GLY A 57 -7.57 -3.59 -6.69
CA GLY A 57 -7.27 -4.94 -6.21
C GLY A 57 -5.79 -5.14 -5.90
N GLY A 58 -4.89 -4.48 -6.63
CA GLY A 58 -3.44 -4.61 -6.42
C GLY A 58 -3.00 -4.25 -5.01
N LYS A 59 -3.49 -3.16 -4.44
CA LYS A 59 -3.15 -2.76 -3.06
C LYS A 59 -3.54 -3.80 -2.00
N PRO A 60 -4.78 -4.32 -1.96
CA PRO A 60 -5.12 -5.43 -1.06
C PRO A 60 -4.27 -6.68 -1.29
N ILE A 61 -4.00 -7.06 -2.54
CA ILE A 61 -3.12 -8.19 -2.86
C ILE A 61 -1.73 -7.99 -2.25
N ASP A 62 -1.15 -6.80 -2.37
CA ASP A 62 0.17 -6.48 -1.81
C ASP A 62 0.22 -6.58 -0.27
N LEU A 63 -0.90 -6.39 0.39
CA LEU A 63 -1.02 -6.47 1.86
C LEU A 63 -1.37 -7.88 2.35
N LEU A 64 -2.06 -8.68 1.54
CA LEU A 64 -2.59 -9.99 1.95
C LEU A 64 -1.67 -11.15 1.59
N PHE A 65 -0.87 -11.02 0.52
CA PHE A 65 -0.09 -12.12 -0.02
C PHE A 65 1.40 -11.83 0.02
N SER A 66 2.15 -12.71 0.67
CA SER A 66 3.61 -12.70 0.66
C SER A 66 4.17 -13.11 -0.72
N ARG A 67 5.27 -12.49 -1.10
CA ARG A 67 5.93 -12.66 -2.40
C ARG A 67 7.36 -13.17 -2.26
N LEU A 68 7.97 -13.55 -3.36
CA LEU A 68 9.41 -13.88 -3.37
C LEU A 68 10.25 -12.67 -2.96
N ILE A 69 9.89 -11.48 -3.46
CA ILE A 69 10.51 -10.18 -3.14
C ILE A 69 9.44 -9.17 -2.75
N SER A 70 9.76 -8.28 -1.83
CA SER A 70 8.95 -7.13 -1.44
C SER A 70 9.68 -5.82 -1.76
N PHE A 71 8.94 -4.71 -1.78
CA PHE A 71 9.48 -3.38 -2.03
C PHE A 71 9.16 -2.47 -0.85
N ASP A 72 10.13 -1.66 -0.45
CA ASP A 72 9.91 -0.62 0.54
C ASP A 72 9.20 0.60 -0.08
N ALA A 73 8.85 1.60 0.75
CA ALA A 73 8.20 2.83 0.30
C ALA A 73 9.05 3.67 -0.68
N LYS A 74 10.35 3.38 -0.80
CA LYS A 74 11.26 4.03 -1.75
C LYS A 74 11.44 3.23 -3.03
N GLY A 75 10.81 2.04 -3.13
CA GLY A 75 10.94 1.14 -4.26
C GLY A 75 12.16 0.22 -4.23
N ASN A 76 12.89 0.13 -3.12
CA ASN A 76 14.01 -0.80 -3.01
C ASN A 76 13.49 -2.22 -2.83
N ALA A 77 14.00 -3.15 -3.63
CA ALA A 77 13.65 -4.56 -3.55
C ALA A 77 14.40 -5.26 -2.42
N SER A 78 13.73 -6.18 -1.73
CA SER A 78 14.31 -7.07 -0.73
C SER A 78 13.69 -8.46 -0.82
N ASN A 79 14.47 -9.50 -0.47
CA ASN A 79 13.97 -10.87 -0.46
C ASN A 79 12.99 -11.07 0.71
N GLU A 80 11.74 -11.47 0.39
CA GLU A 80 10.71 -11.80 1.38
C GLU A 80 10.66 -13.31 1.62
N VAL A 81 9.95 -14.10 0.81
CA VAL A 81 9.92 -15.57 0.89
C VAL A 81 11.18 -16.18 0.29
N ALA A 82 11.79 -15.51 -0.69
CA ALA A 82 13.07 -15.95 -1.25
C ALA A 82 14.21 -15.78 -0.22
N GLU A 83 15.08 -16.76 -0.12
CA GLU A 83 16.38 -16.68 0.55
C GLU A 83 17.41 -16.05 -0.38
N SER A 84 17.50 -16.57 -1.62
CA SER A 84 18.33 -16.00 -2.68
C SER A 84 17.62 -16.08 -4.03
N ILE A 85 17.99 -15.16 -4.92
CA ILE A 85 17.62 -15.14 -6.34
C ILE A 85 18.89 -14.85 -7.10
N GLU A 86 19.35 -15.81 -7.86
CA GLU A 86 20.62 -15.76 -8.59
C GLU A 86 20.35 -15.92 -10.09
N ALA A 87 20.86 -15.00 -10.90
CA ALA A 87 20.83 -15.09 -12.35
C ALA A 87 22.13 -15.70 -12.89
N ASN A 88 22.07 -16.44 -13.99
CA ASN A 88 23.25 -16.78 -14.77
C ASN A 88 23.81 -15.53 -15.48
N ALA A 89 24.97 -15.66 -16.11
CA ALA A 89 25.74 -14.54 -16.68
C ALA A 89 24.97 -13.73 -17.75
N ASP A 90 24.08 -14.37 -18.49
CA ASP A 90 23.27 -13.76 -19.57
C ASP A 90 21.81 -13.48 -19.13
N ALA A 91 21.50 -13.66 -17.84
CA ALA A 91 20.18 -13.44 -17.24
C ALA A 91 19.02 -14.20 -17.92
N THR A 92 19.32 -15.34 -18.55
CA THR A 92 18.32 -16.20 -19.19
C THR A 92 17.76 -17.26 -18.24
N GLN A 93 18.45 -17.51 -17.11
CA GLN A 93 18.06 -18.48 -16.09
C GLN A 93 18.21 -17.89 -14.70
N TYR A 94 17.20 -18.10 -13.87
CA TYR A 94 17.18 -17.68 -12.47
C TYR A 94 17.03 -18.89 -11.55
N THR A 95 17.92 -18.99 -10.55
CA THR A 95 17.82 -19.97 -9.48
C THR A 95 17.28 -19.29 -8.23
N ILE A 96 16.12 -19.74 -7.75
CA ILE A 96 15.44 -19.18 -6.57
C ILE A 96 15.48 -20.20 -5.45
N LYS A 97 16.07 -19.83 -4.31
CA LYS A 97 16.00 -20.62 -3.07
C LYS A 97 14.98 -19.98 -2.14
N LEU A 98 14.16 -20.79 -1.49
CA LEU A 98 13.15 -20.32 -0.54
C LEU A 98 13.67 -20.41 0.89
N LYS A 99 13.33 -19.41 1.73
CA LYS A 99 13.53 -19.49 3.18
C LYS A 99 12.74 -20.65 3.75
N LYS A 100 13.31 -21.36 4.71
CA LYS A 100 12.64 -22.46 5.40
C LYS A 100 11.60 -21.94 6.39
N GLY A 101 10.57 -22.75 6.64
CA GLY A 101 9.59 -22.52 7.71
C GLY A 101 8.39 -21.65 7.33
N TRP A 102 8.32 -21.13 6.12
CA TRP A 102 7.13 -20.43 5.63
C TRP A 102 5.93 -21.38 5.52
N LYS A 103 4.77 -20.89 5.96
CA LYS A 103 3.51 -21.62 5.94
C LYS A 103 2.38 -20.72 5.48
N PHE A 104 1.39 -21.28 4.84
CA PHE A 104 0.10 -20.64 4.62
C PHE A 104 -0.65 -20.46 5.96
N THR A 105 -1.71 -19.68 5.97
CA THR A 105 -2.54 -19.41 7.16
C THR A 105 -3.21 -20.65 7.73
N ASP A 106 -3.41 -21.69 6.92
CA ASP A 106 -3.92 -23.00 7.32
C ASP A 106 -2.84 -23.95 7.88
N GLY A 107 -1.58 -23.48 7.94
CA GLY A 107 -0.43 -24.27 8.40
C GLY A 107 0.26 -25.09 7.33
N THR A 108 -0.24 -25.16 6.12
CA THR A 108 0.37 -25.88 4.99
C THR A 108 1.73 -25.28 4.65
N PRO A 109 2.80 -26.07 4.41
CA PRO A 109 4.11 -25.54 4.05
C PRO A 109 4.11 -24.82 2.70
N VAL A 110 4.80 -23.67 2.63
CA VAL A 110 5.10 -23.02 1.36
C VAL A 110 6.31 -23.70 0.72
N THR A 111 6.14 -24.16 -0.51
CA THR A 111 7.15 -24.88 -1.28
C THR A 111 7.36 -24.23 -2.66
N ALA A 112 8.36 -24.70 -3.42
CA ALA A 112 8.54 -24.27 -4.80
C ALA A 112 7.30 -24.50 -5.67
N GLU A 113 6.57 -25.59 -5.43
CA GLU A 113 5.33 -25.88 -6.16
C GLU A 113 4.23 -24.82 -5.89
N SER A 114 4.22 -24.19 -4.73
CA SER A 114 3.26 -23.12 -4.42
C SER A 114 3.39 -21.96 -5.43
N PHE A 115 4.60 -21.65 -5.86
CA PHE A 115 4.86 -20.61 -6.85
C PHE A 115 4.66 -21.12 -8.27
N THR A 116 5.23 -22.28 -8.63
CA THR A 116 5.18 -22.79 -10.01
C THR A 116 3.75 -23.14 -10.44
N LYS A 117 2.92 -23.66 -9.54
CA LYS A 117 1.50 -23.93 -9.81
C LYS A 117 0.71 -22.63 -9.98
N ALA A 118 0.96 -21.61 -9.14
CA ALA A 118 0.34 -20.31 -9.27
C ALA A 118 0.72 -19.63 -10.61
N TRP A 119 1.98 -19.69 -11.01
CA TRP A 119 2.42 -19.16 -12.31
C TRP A 119 1.80 -19.91 -13.49
N SER A 120 1.71 -21.23 -13.39
CA SER A 120 1.04 -22.05 -14.42
C SER A 120 -0.44 -21.73 -14.54
N TYR A 121 -1.11 -21.46 -13.41
CA TYR A 121 -2.50 -21.00 -13.38
C TYR A 121 -2.64 -19.65 -14.10
N THR A 122 -1.83 -18.67 -13.73
CA THR A 122 -1.86 -17.33 -14.31
C THR A 122 -1.55 -17.33 -15.81
N ALA A 123 -0.61 -18.18 -16.25
CA ALA A 123 -0.21 -18.29 -17.66
C ALA A 123 -1.22 -19.05 -18.54
N ASN A 124 -2.23 -19.67 -17.94
CA ASN A 124 -3.22 -20.42 -18.70
C ASN A 124 -4.23 -19.46 -19.36
N ALA A 125 -4.31 -19.49 -20.68
CA ALA A 125 -5.22 -18.64 -21.46
C ALA A 125 -6.73 -18.86 -21.20
N LYS A 126 -7.08 -19.86 -20.38
CA LYS A 126 -8.48 -20.14 -19.98
C LYS A 126 -8.87 -19.48 -18.66
N ASN A 127 -7.94 -18.82 -17.98
CA ASN A 127 -8.17 -18.14 -16.71
C ASN A 127 -8.29 -16.63 -16.92
#